data_132da64b3befc984a93aa01218f6d51e
#
_entry.id   132da64b3befc984a93aa01218f6d51e
#
_cell.length_a   1.000
_cell.length_b   1.000
_cell.length_c   1.000
_cell.angle_alpha   90.00
_cell.angle_beta   90.00
_cell.angle_gamma   90.00
#
_symmetry.space_group_name_H-M   'P 1'
#
loop_
_entity.id
_entity.type
_entity.pdbx_description
1 polymer ?
#
loop_
_entity_poly.entity_id
_entity_poly.type
_entity_poly.pdbx_seq_one_letter_code
_entity_poly.pdbx_strand_id
1 'polypeptide(L)'
;MKRLIIAIASMAMMLGSTAAFAQGKYGADSAECIKYLSYYKEYFKQKSYKEATPNWRKAFELCPPTANQTMLVDGATLMRKLIAENSKNPVYKNQLVDSLMMLHDIRIANYPKYAVTARNNKGLDLANYVKDDNQRLYNGLNEIIESNTVDTKPSLYIFNLSAAIELFKIGLIDEEEVINIYERNSELLALAPAEKESEKKMNDKVKTD
;
A
#
# COMPACT_ATOMS: atom_id res chain seq x y z
N MET A 1 -1.36 -1.46 -70.84
CA MET A 1 -2.21 -2.16 -69.90
C MET A 1 -1.39 -2.65 -68.68
N LYS A 2 -0.71 -1.76 -67.95
CA LYS A 2 0.14 -2.09 -66.76
C LYS A 2 0.08 -1.03 -65.66
N ARG A 3 -0.97 -0.20 -65.59
CA ARG A 3 -1.09 0.89 -64.57
C ARG A 3 -2.39 0.87 -63.76
N LEU A 4 -3.15 -0.24 -63.78
CA LEU A 4 -4.46 -0.29 -63.09
C LEU A 4 -4.56 -1.35 -61.98
N ILE A 5 -3.44 -1.96 -61.53
CA ILE A 5 -3.46 -3.03 -60.53
C ILE A 5 -2.85 -2.57 -59.18
N ILE A 6 -2.29 -1.34 -59.09
CA ILE A 6 -1.65 -0.85 -57.84
C ILE A 6 -2.59 -0.05 -56.92
N ALA A 7 -3.82 0.25 -57.34
CA ALA A 7 -4.75 1.09 -56.58
C ALA A 7 -5.71 0.34 -55.64
N ILE A 8 -5.70 -1.00 -55.62
CA ILE A 8 -6.66 -1.78 -54.80
C ILE A 8 -6.01 -2.43 -53.56
N ALA A 9 -4.67 -2.39 -53.43
CA ALA A 9 -3.96 -3.00 -52.30
C ALA A 9 -3.77 -2.08 -51.08
N SER A 10 -4.17 -0.79 -51.16
CA SER A 10 -3.95 0.20 -50.07
C SER A 10 -5.19 0.54 -49.24
N MET A 11 -6.32 -0.16 -49.44
CA MET A 11 -7.58 0.16 -48.74
C MET A 11 -8.05 -0.91 -47.78
N ALA A 12 -7.21 -1.88 -47.45
CA ALA A 12 -7.55 -2.98 -46.52
C ALA A 12 -6.82 -2.93 -45.15
N MET A 13 -6.12 -1.82 -44.83
CA MET A 13 -5.33 -1.70 -43.56
C MET A 13 -5.86 -0.64 -42.59
N MET A 14 -7.12 -0.25 -42.65
CA MET A 14 -7.69 0.72 -41.71
C MET A 14 -8.99 0.25 -41.02
N LEU A 15 -9.07 -1.01 -40.63
CA LEU A 15 -10.20 -1.50 -39.82
C LEU A 15 -9.70 -2.37 -38.65
N GLY A 16 -8.57 -1.99 -38.08
CA GLY A 16 -8.09 -2.47 -36.79
C GLY A 16 -8.17 -1.37 -35.73
N SER A 17 -9.25 -0.59 -35.69
CA SER A 17 -9.57 0.20 -34.50
C SER A 17 -9.96 -0.80 -33.43
N THR A 18 -8.96 -1.27 -32.64
CA THR A 18 -9.25 -1.75 -31.30
C THR A 18 -10.01 -0.64 -30.62
N ALA A 19 -11.33 -0.81 -30.49
CA ALA A 19 -12.12 -0.01 -29.59
C ALA A 19 -11.46 -0.22 -28.22
N ALA A 20 -10.56 0.66 -27.84
CA ALA A 20 -10.18 0.89 -26.46
C ALA A 20 -11.49 1.37 -25.84
N PHE A 21 -12.30 0.43 -25.36
CA PHE A 21 -13.40 0.74 -24.49
C PHE A 21 -12.74 1.50 -23.35
N ALA A 22 -13.05 2.78 -23.23
CA ALA A 22 -12.73 3.57 -22.05
C ALA A 22 -13.45 2.86 -20.89
N GLN A 23 -12.74 1.91 -20.26
CA GLN A 23 -13.26 1.21 -19.11
C GLN A 23 -13.56 2.30 -18.08
N GLY A 24 -14.83 2.43 -17.73
CA GLY A 24 -15.25 3.40 -16.74
C GLY A 24 -14.52 3.15 -15.42
N LYS A 25 -14.62 4.08 -14.49
CA LYS A 25 -13.96 4.06 -13.17
C LYS A 25 -13.98 2.70 -12.47
N TYR A 26 -14.98 1.88 -12.73
CA TYR A 26 -15.22 0.58 -12.08
C TYR A 26 -14.85 -0.63 -12.95
N GLY A 27 -14.21 -0.43 -14.09
CA GLY A 27 -13.76 -1.51 -14.97
C GLY A 27 -14.85 -2.13 -15.83
N ALA A 28 -14.56 -3.28 -16.46
CA ALA A 28 -15.46 -3.98 -17.36
C ALA A 28 -16.71 -4.51 -16.62
N ASP A 29 -16.52 -5.08 -15.42
CA ASP A 29 -17.59 -5.63 -14.58
C ASP A 29 -18.13 -4.61 -13.58
N SER A 30 -18.39 -3.39 -14.04
CA SER A 30 -18.72 -2.26 -13.18
C SER A 30 -19.92 -2.50 -12.25
N ALA A 31 -20.93 -3.23 -12.70
CA ALA A 31 -22.12 -3.55 -11.89
C ALA A 31 -21.75 -4.47 -10.71
N GLU A 32 -21.00 -5.53 -10.95
CA GLU A 32 -20.55 -6.45 -9.89
C GLU A 32 -19.53 -5.77 -8.97
N CYS A 33 -18.60 -4.98 -9.51
CA CYS A 33 -17.67 -4.18 -8.73
C CYS A 33 -18.43 -3.27 -7.74
N ILE A 34 -19.39 -2.46 -8.21
CA ILE A 34 -20.19 -1.55 -7.37
C ILE A 34 -20.99 -2.32 -6.33
N LYS A 35 -21.60 -3.44 -6.70
CA LYS A 35 -22.37 -4.32 -5.80
C LYS A 35 -21.51 -4.80 -4.63
N TYR A 36 -20.34 -5.39 -4.90
CA TYR A 36 -19.47 -5.90 -3.84
C TYR A 36 -18.80 -4.81 -3.03
N LEU A 37 -18.48 -3.63 -3.64
CA LEU A 37 -18.08 -2.44 -2.89
C LEU A 37 -19.15 -2.02 -1.87
N SER A 38 -20.41 -2.06 -2.24
CA SER A 38 -21.53 -1.69 -1.37
C SER A 38 -21.72 -2.70 -0.25
N TYR A 39 -21.70 -4.01 -0.57
CA TYR A 39 -21.89 -5.07 0.41
C TYR A 39 -20.79 -5.09 1.48
N TYR A 40 -19.50 -5.07 1.08
CA TYR A 40 -18.45 -5.08 2.09
C TYR A 40 -18.50 -3.83 2.97
N LYS A 41 -18.80 -2.64 2.39
CA LYS A 41 -18.87 -1.39 3.14
C LYS A 41 -19.96 -1.40 4.20
N GLU A 42 -21.12 -1.99 3.88
CA GLU A 42 -22.22 -2.11 4.84
C GLU A 42 -21.79 -2.92 6.06
N TYR A 43 -21.23 -4.13 5.84
CA TYR A 43 -20.72 -4.95 6.94
C TYR A 43 -19.53 -4.31 7.66
N PHE A 44 -18.64 -3.65 6.92
CA PHE A 44 -17.48 -2.97 7.50
C PHE A 44 -17.88 -1.85 8.46
N LYS A 45 -18.87 -1.02 8.09
CA LYS A 45 -19.42 0.03 8.97
C LYS A 45 -20.00 -0.52 10.26
N GLN A 46 -20.64 -1.69 10.18
CA GLN A 46 -21.18 -2.42 11.33
C GLN A 46 -20.10 -3.16 12.13
N LYS A 47 -18.82 -3.07 11.74
CA LYS A 47 -17.69 -3.83 12.31
C LYS A 47 -17.85 -5.35 12.21
N SER A 48 -18.74 -5.83 11.35
CA SER A 48 -18.94 -7.25 10.99
C SER A 48 -17.86 -7.69 10.00
N TYR A 49 -16.60 -7.75 10.48
CA TYR A 49 -15.44 -7.98 9.62
C TYR A 49 -15.42 -9.36 8.97
N LYS A 50 -16.00 -10.36 9.63
CA LYS A 50 -16.13 -11.72 9.11
C LYS A 50 -16.98 -11.75 7.84
N GLU A 51 -18.09 -11.03 7.83
CA GLU A 51 -19.02 -10.89 6.71
C GLU A 51 -18.49 -9.91 5.66
N ALA A 52 -17.76 -8.88 6.10
CA ALA A 52 -17.15 -7.91 5.19
C ALA A 52 -16.05 -8.54 4.33
N THR A 53 -15.23 -9.43 4.87
CA THR A 53 -14.02 -9.96 4.21
C THR A 53 -14.31 -10.68 2.89
N PRO A 54 -15.26 -11.63 2.76
CA PRO A 54 -15.52 -12.29 1.49
C PRO A 54 -16.05 -11.32 0.42
N ASN A 55 -16.89 -10.37 0.80
CA ASN A 55 -17.40 -9.32 -0.10
C ASN A 55 -16.29 -8.36 -0.54
N TRP A 56 -15.39 -7.99 0.39
CA TRP A 56 -14.22 -7.17 0.07
C TRP A 56 -13.27 -7.90 -0.89
N ARG A 57 -13.03 -9.20 -0.70
CA ARG A 57 -12.20 -9.99 -1.64
C ARG A 57 -12.77 -9.98 -3.06
N LYS A 58 -14.09 -10.11 -3.19
CA LYS A 58 -14.77 -10.01 -4.48
C LYS A 58 -14.67 -8.61 -5.09
N ALA A 59 -14.85 -7.56 -4.29
CA ALA A 59 -14.62 -6.20 -4.75
C ALA A 59 -13.18 -5.98 -5.21
N PHE A 60 -12.20 -6.47 -4.45
CA PHE A 60 -10.79 -6.35 -4.77
C PHE A 60 -10.38 -7.09 -6.05
N GLU A 61 -11.01 -8.25 -6.33
CA GLU A 61 -10.82 -9.04 -7.55
C GLU A 61 -11.40 -8.35 -8.79
N LEU A 62 -12.60 -7.78 -8.68
CA LEU A 62 -13.38 -7.27 -9.80
C LEU A 62 -13.13 -5.80 -10.13
N CYS A 63 -12.81 -4.99 -9.11
CA CYS A 63 -12.64 -3.56 -9.26
C CYS A 63 -11.21 -3.19 -9.65
N PRO A 64 -11.00 -2.25 -10.58
CA PRO A 64 -9.68 -1.66 -10.78
C PRO A 64 -9.14 -1.05 -9.48
N PRO A 65 -7.82 -1.09 -9.25
CA PRO A 65 -7.21 -0.50 -8.05
C PRO A 65 -7.56 0.98 -7.84
N THR A 66 -7.80 1.70 -8.94
CA THR A 66 -8.16 3.12 -8.96
C THR A 66 -9.65 3.39 -8.70
N ALA A 67 -10.49 2.35 -8.66
CA ALA A 67 -11.93 2.51 -8.48
C ALA A 67 -12.29 3.16 -7.13
N ASN A 68 -11.62 2.75 -6.07
CA ASN A 68 -11.92 3.24 -4.72
C ASN A 68 -10.74 3.09 -3.77
N GLN A 69 -10.11 4.21 -3.38
CA GLN A 69 -9.02 4.20 -2.41
C GLN A 69 -9.41 3.58 -1.06
N THR A 70 -10.64 3.82 -0.61
CA THR A 70 -11.12 3.29 0.68
C THR A 70 -11.12 1.76 0.69
N MET A 71 -11.34 1.11 -0.47
CA MET A 71 -11.24 -0.35 -0.59
C MET A 71 -9.86 -0.88 -0.17
N LEU A 72 -8.79 -0.15 -0.47
CA LEU A 72 -7.42 -0.54 -0.09
C LEU A 72 -7.16 -0.28 1.41
N VAL A 73 -7.68 0.83 1.95
CA VAL A 73 -7.56 1.19 3.38
C VAL A 73 -8.33 0.22 4.27
N ASP A 74 -9.57 -0.06 3.89
CA ASP A 74 -10.43 -1.01 4.60
C ASP A 74 -9.86 -2.43 4.50
N GLY A 75 -9.34 -2.80 3.32
CA GLY A 75 -8.63 -4.06 3.09
C GLY A 75 -7.45 -4.26 4.03
N ALA A 76 -6.63 -3.23 4.23
CA ALA A 76 -5.54 -3.28 5.21
C ALA A 76 -6.06 -3.53 6.63
N THR A 77 -7.19 -2.93 7.00
CA THR A 77 -7.84 -3.16 8.29
C THR A 77 -8.34 -4.60 8.42
N LEU A 78 -8.98 -5.15 7.36
CA LEU A 78 -9.42 -6.55 7.34
C LEU A 78 -8.23 -7.51 7.44
N MET A 79 -7.11 -7.24 6.74
CA MET A 79 -5.90 -8.08 6.83
C MET A 79 -5.35 -8.08 8.26
N ARG A 80 -5.26 -6.93 8.94
CA ARG A 80 -4.81 -6.87 10.35
C ARG A 80 -5.70 -7.70 11.28
N LYS A 81 -7.02 -7.70 11.06
CA LYS A 81 -7.95 -8.55 11.82
C LYS A 81 -7.70 -10.02 11.57
N LEU A 82 -7.57 -10.43 10.31
CA LEU A 82 -7.26 -11.82 9.95
C LEU A 82 -5.90 -12.28 10.49
N ILE A 83 -4.87 -11.43 10.49
CA ILE A 83 -3.56 -11.72 11.07
C ILE A 83 -3.69 -12.01 12.56
N ALA A 84 -4.45 -11.18 13.30
CA ALA A 84 -4.67 -11.39 14.73
C ALA A 84 -5.43 -12.70 15.02
N GLU A 85 -6.47 -13.02 14.24
CA GLU A 85 -7.26 -14.23 14.38
C GLU A 85 -6.47 -15.50 14.05
N ASN A 86 -5.47 -15.39 13.17
CA ASN A 86 -4.67 -16.52 12.69
C ASN A 86 -3.24 -16.53 13.28
N SER A 87 -3.03 -15.93 14.43
CA SER A 87 -1.72 -15.82 15.10
C SER A 87 -1.04 -17.18 15.39
N LYS A 88 -1.83 -18.24 15.53
CA LYS A 88 -1.37 -19.61 15.80
C LYS A 88 -0.97 -20.39 14.54
N ASN A 89 -1.24 -19.86 13.34
CA ASN A 89 -0.84 -20.47 12.07
C ASN A 89 0.21 -19.58 11.38
N PRO A 90 1.51 -19.79 11.61
CA PRO A 90 2.56 -18.89 11.13
C PRO A 90 2.62 -18.81 9.61
N VAL A 91 2.37 -19.91 8.90
CA VAL A 91 2.38 -19.91 7.42
C VAL A 91 1.28 -19.02 6.86
N TYR A 92 0.04 -19.23 7.32
CA TYR A 92 -1.09 -18.43 6.85
C TYR A 92 -0.99 -16.96 7.32
N LYS A 93 -0.53 -16.74 8.56
CA LYS A 93 -0.23 -15.40 9.07
C LYS A 93 0.72 -14.65 8.14
N ASN A 94 1.83 -15.28 7.72
CA ASN A 94 2.81 -14.64 6.83
C ASN A 94 2.21 -14.30 5.45
N GLN A 95 1.38 -15.17 4.87
CA GLN A 95 0.65 -14.86 3.64
C GLN A 95 -0.28 -13.65 3.78
N LEU A 96 -0.94 -13.51 4.93
CA LEU A 96 -1.77 -12.34 5.23
C LEU A 96 -0.93 -11.06 5.40
N VAL A 97 0.26 -11.16 6.00
CA VAL A 97 1.21 -10.05 6.11
C VAL A 97 1.68 -9.63 4.72
N ASP A 98 2.02 -10.57 3.83
CA ASP A 98 2.39 -10.26 2.45
C ASP A 98 1.24 -9.57 1.70
N SER A 99 0.01 -10.04 1.89
CA SER A 99 -1.18 -9.40 1.33
C SER A 99 -1.39 -7.98 1.87
N LEU A 100 -1.12 -7.74 3.15
CA LEU A 100 -1.19 -6.43 3.76
C LEU A 100 -0.15 -5.46 3.15
N MET A 101 1.10 -5.92 2.97
CA MET A 101 2.14 -5.12 2.32
C MET A 101 1.76 -4.79 0.87
N MET A 102 1.26 -5.76 0.12
CA MET A 102 0.78 -5.57 -1.26
C MET A 102 -0.32 -4.51 -1.35
N LEU A 103 -1.27 -4.46 -0.41
CA LEU A 103 -2.32 -3.45 -0.40
C LEU A 103 -1.76 -2.03 -0.24
N HIS A 104 -0.72 -1.84 0.58
CA HIS A 104 -0.02 -0.57 0.68
C HIS A 104 0.69 -0.21 -0.63
N ASP A 105 1.37 -1.16 -1.27
CA ASP A 105 2.07 -0.94 -2.54
C ASP A 105 1.11 -0.55 -3.67
N ILE A 106 -0.04 -1.23 -3.76
CA ILE A 106 -1.11 -0.86 -4.71
C ILE A 106 -1.60 0.57 -4.43
N ARG A 107 -1.77 0.94 -3.16
CA ARG A 107 -2.21 2.29 -2.78
C ARG A 107 -1.17 3.34 -3.12
N ILE A 108 0.11 3.08 -2.87
CA ILE A 108 1.23 3.96 -3.20
C ILE A 108 1.27 4.22 -4.72
N ALA A 109 1.17 3.17 -5.52
CA ALA A 109 1.24 3.25 -6.97
C ALA A 109 0.05 3.98 -7.60
N ASN A 110 -1.16 3.77 -7.09
CA ASN A 110 -2.38 4.26 -7.72
C ASN A 110 -2.92 5.57 -7.12
N TYR A 111 -2.41 6.02 -5.96
CA TYR A 111 -2.87 7.21 -5.27
C TYR A 111 -1.70 8.08 -4.78
N PRO A 112 -0.96 8.76 -5.69
CA PRO A 112 0.24 9.53 -5.35
C PRO A 112 0.03 10.58 -4.25
N LYS A 113 -1.14 11.22 -4.21
CA LYS A 113 -1.51 12.18 -3.16
C LYS A 113 -1.42 11.60 -1.75
N TYR A 114 -1.57 10.29 -1.61
CA TYR A 114 -1.58 9.58 -0.32
C TYR A 114 -0.36 8.67 -0.14
N ALA A 115 0.64 8.75 -1.05
CA ALA A 115 1.79 7.85 -1.04
C ALA A 115 2.60 7.94 0.25
N VAL A 116 2.88 9.15 0.75
CA VAL A 116 3.57 9.38 2.03
C VAL A 116 2.84 8.69 3.19
N THR A 117 1.53 8.91 3.31
CA THR A 117 0.71 8.27 4.34
C THR A 117 0.68 6.75 4.19
N ALA A 118 0.61 6.24 2.96
CA ALA A 118 0.58 4.81 2.69
C ALA A 118 1.92 4.14 3.04
N ARG A 119 3.06 4.76 2.71
CA ARG A 119 4.39 4.28 3.10
C ARG A 119 4.58 4.29 4.62
N ASN A 120 4.18 5.37 5.30
CA ASN A 120 4.22 5.42 6.76
C ASN A 120 3.39 4.29 7.41
N ASN A 121 2.20 4.01 6.89
CA ASN A 121 1.38 2.91 7.37
C ASN A 121 2.00 1.54 7.06
N LYS A 122 2.61 1.35 5.87
CA LYS A 122 3.39 0.16 5.52
C LYS A 122 4.52 -0.06 6.50
N GLY A 123 5.28 1.00 6.83
CA GLY A 123 6.37 0.93 7.80
C GLY A 123 5.92 0.51 9.20
N LEU A 124 4.79 1.05 9.68
CA LEU A 124 4.23 0.64 10.97
C LEU A 124 3.78 -0.83 10.96
N ASP A 125 3.19 -1.30 9.87
CA ASP A 125 2.79 -2.71 9.74
C ASP A 125 4.01 -3.64 9.62
N LEU A 126 5.09 -3.23 8.93
CA LEU A 126 6.36 -3.94 8.92
C LEU A 126 6.91 -4.09 10.35
N ALA A 127 7.00 -2.99 11.11
CA ALA A 127 7.47 -3.02 12.49
C ALA A 127 6.60 -3.90 13.41
N ASN A 128 5.30 -3.99 13.14
CA ASN A 128 4.39 -4.80 13.95
C ASN A 128 4.42 -6.29 13.62
N TYR A 129 4.55 -6.64 12.34
CA TYR A 129 4.31 -8.00 11.87
C TYR A 129 5.55 -8.73 11.33
N VAL A 130 6.64 -8.00 11.03
CA VAL A 130 7.87 -8.51 10.41
C VAL A 130 9.09 -8.35 11.32
N LYS A 131 8.89 -7.93 12.56
CA LYS A 131 9.97 -7.65 13.54
C LYS A 131 10.95 -8.80 13.80
N ASP A 132 10.54 -10.04 13.54
CA ASP A 132 11.37 -11.23 13.72
C ASP A 132 12.23 -11.52 12.47
N ASP A 133 12.03 -10.79 11.36
CA ASP A 133 12.84 -10.82 10.14
C ASP A 133 13.52 -9.45 9.96
N ASN A 134 14.63 -9.26 10.65
CA ASN A 134 15.37 -7.99 10.69
C ASN A 134 15.83 -7.54 9.30
N GLN A 135 16.16 -8.47 8.40
CA GLN A 135 16.60 -8.11 7.05
C GLN A 135 15.43 -7.51 6.23
N ARG A 136 14.28 -8.15 6.29
CA ARG A 136 13.06 -7.66 5.61
C ARG A 136 12.59 -6.32 6.19
N LEU A 137 12.61 -6.21 7.53
CA LEU A 137 12.25 -4.98 8.23
C LEU A 137 13.18 -3.84 7.84
N TYR A 138 14.50 -4.06 7.91
CA TYR A 138 15.54 -3.10 7.56
C TYR A 138 15.37 -2.60 6.11
N ASN A 139 15.28 -3.52 5.14
CA ASN A 139 15.14 -3.17 3.74
C ASN A 139 13.86 -2.35 3.47
N GLY A 140 12.73 -2.80 4.02
CA GLY A 140 11.45 -2.12 3.83
C GLY A 140 11.38 -0.74 4.48
N LEU A 141 12.02 -0.56 5.63
CA LEU A 141 12.10 0.74 6.30
C LEU A 141 13.07 1.70 5.60
N ASN A 142 14.20 1.21 5.08
CA ASN A 142 15.12 2.03 4.28
C ASN A 142 14.40 2.59 3.04
N GLU A 143 13.71 1.75 2.27
CA GLU A 143 12.92 2.19 1.10
C GLU A 143 11.91 3.29 1.46
N ILE A 144 11.23 3.14 2.59
CA ILE A 144 10.24 4.11 3.07
C ILE A 144 10.90 5.43 3.47
N ILE A 145 12.00 5.38 4.23
CA ILE A 145 12.74 6.56 4.71
C ILE A 145 13.34 7.32 3.53
N GLU A 146 13.95 6.65 2.56
CA GLU A 146 14.48 7.26 1.35
C GLU A 146 13.39 7.95 0.50
N SER A 147 12.20 7.32 0.44
CA SER A 147 11.08 7.86 -0.35
C SER A 147 10.33 9.00 0.34
N ASN A 148 10.20 8.99 1.65
CA ASN A 148 9.42 9.96 2.42
C ASN A 148 10.30 11.05 3.03
N THR A 149 11.62 10.80 3.21
CA THR A 149 12.57 11.71 3.86
C THR A 149 12.00 12.26 5.17
N VAL A 150 11.95 13.57 5.34
CA VAL A 150 11.45 14.27 6.56
C VAL A 150 9.97 14.03 6.87
N ASP A 151 9.18 13.53 5.90
CA ASP A 151 7.78 13.18 6.10
C ASP A 151 7.59 11.73 6.63
N THR A 152 8.70 11.05 6.94
CA THR A 152 8.67 9.74 7.60
C THR A 152 8.26 9.90 9.06
N LYS A 153 7.38 9.02 9.53
CA LYS A 153 7.00 9.02 10.96
C LYS A 153 8.22 8.77 11.84
N PRO A 154 8.42 9.56 12.94
CA PRO A 154 9.58 9.47 13.82
C PRO A 154 9.88 8.06 14.33
N SER A 155 8.86 7.27 14.67
CA SER A 155 9.04 5.90 15.14
C SER A 155 9.70 4.97 14.11
N LEU A 156 9.57 5.24 12.81
CA LEU A 156 10.14 4.40 11.76
C LEU A 156 11.66 4.54 11.67
N TYR A 157 12.23 5.72 11.99
CA TYR A 157 13.68 5.89 12.10
C TYR A 157 14.26 5.03 13.23
N ILE A 158 13.54 4.94 14.36
CA ILE A 158 13.96 4.13 15.51
C ILE A 158 13.92 2.64 15.16
N PHE A 159 12.84 2.16 14.53
CA PHE A 159 12.72 0.77 14.11
C PHE A 159 13.78 0.40 13.06
N ASN A 160 14.09 1.32 12.13
CA ASN A 160 15.13 1.12 11.13
C ASN A 160 16.52 0.94 11.77
N LEU A 161 16.91 1.84 12.67
CA LEU A 161 18.17 1.74 13.39
C LEU A 161 18.23 0.47 14.26
N SER A 162 17.13 0.13 14.92
CA SER A 162 17.05 -1.11 15.72
C SER A 162 17.28 -2.36 14.86
N ALA A 163 16.66 -2.42 13.67
CA ALA A 163 16.85 -3.54 12.75
C ALA A 163 18.30 -3.59 12.22
N ALA A 164 18.91 -2.43 11.93
CA ALA A 164 20.32 -2.35 11.52
C ALA A 164 21.26 -2.88 12.61
N ILE A 165 21.04 -2.51 13.88
CA ILE A 165 21.83 -3.01 15.00
C ILE A 165 21.72 -4.54 15.12
N GLU A 166 20.54 -5.12 14.93
CA GLU A 166 20.39 -6.59 14.97
C GLU A 166 21.11 -7.26 13.79
N LEU A 167 21.11 -6.65 12.60
CA LEU A 167 21.88 -7.15 11.45
C LEU A 167 23.40 -7.06 11.68
N PHE A 168 23.87 -6.00 12.30
CA PHE A 168 25.28 -5.85 12.69
C PHE A 168 25.72 -6.94 13.68
N LYS A 169 24.91 -7.21 14.71
CA LYS A 169 25.21 -8.26 15.71
C LYS A 169 25.44 -9.65 15.10
N ILE A 170 24.78 -9.94 13.97
CA ILE A 170 24.91 -11.20 13.25
C ILE A 170 25.85 -11.12 12.04
N GLY A 171 26.57 -9.99 11.87
CA GLY A 171 27.58 -9.79 10.85
C GLY A 171 27.05 -9.63 9.42
N LEU A 172 25.79 -9.24 9.23
CA LEU A 172 25.19 -9.00 7.91
C LEU A 172 25.41 -7.58 7.38
N ILE A 173 25.71 -6.63 8.25
CA ILE A 173 26.16 -5.27 7.92
C ILE A 173 27.35 -4.94 8.85
N ASP A 174 28.15 -3.96 8.47
CA ASP A 174 29.29 -3.49 9.25
C ASP A 174 28.95 -2.29 10.15
N GLU A 175 29.93 -1.86 10.95
CA GLU A 175 29.78 -0.74 11.87
C GLU A 175 29.57 0.60 11.12
N GLU A 176 30.24 0.77 9.98
CA GLU A 176 30.13 1.98 9.16
C GLU A 176 28.68 2.16 8.67
N GLU A 177 28.04 1.08 8.22
CA GLU A 177 26.63 1.13 7.80
C GLU A 177 25.68 1.51 8.95
N VAL A 178 25.90 1.00 10.17
CA VAL A 178 25.10 1.38 11.34
C VAL A 178 25.27 2.86 11.67
N ILE A 179 26.50 3.38 11.61
CA ILE A 179 26.81 4.80 11.83
C ILE A 179 26.10 5.67 10.78
N ASN A 180 26.21 5.32 9.51
CA ASN A 180 25.57 6.04 8.41
C ASN A 180 24.04 6.10 8.59
N ILE A 181 23.42 5.02 9.01
CA ILE A 181 21.97 4.95 9.30
C ILE A 181 21.61 5.87 10.47
N TYR A 182 22.40 5.82 11.55
CA TYR A 182 22.20 6.67 12.72
C TYR A 182 22.27 8.17 12.34
N GLU A 183 23.31 8.57 11.63
CA GLU A 183 23.51 9.96 11.18
C GLU A 183 22.37 10.42 10.29
N ARG A 184 22.06 9.67 9.23
CA ARG A 184 20.94 9.96 8.32
C ARG A 184 19.61 10.08 9.06
N ASN A 185 19.29 9.12 9.91
CA ASN A 185 18.00 9.09 10.61
C ASN A 185 17.91 10.23 11.63
N SER A 186 19.02 10.57 12.29
CA SER A 186 19.08 11.69 13.24
C SER A 186 18.90 13.04 12.55
N GLU A 187 19.54 13.23 11.40
CA GLU A 187 19.40 14.45 10.59
C GLU A 187 17.96 14.63 10.10
N LEU A 188 17.38 13.58 9.48
CA LEU A 188 15.99 13.61 9.00
C LEU A 188 14.99 13.84 10.13
N LEU A 189 15.21 13.23 11.28
CA LEU A 189 14.35 13.43 12.46
C LEU A 189 14.42 14.85 13.00
N ALA A 190 15.60 15.46 13.00
CA ALA A 190 15.77 16.85 13.43
C ALA A 190 15.09 17.86 12.48
N LEU A 191 14.98 17.52 11.20
CA LEU A 191 14.31 18.33 10.17
C LEU A 191 12.80 18.02 10.05
N ALA A 192 12.32 16.95 10.69
CA ALA A 192 10.92 16.53 10.59
C ALA A 192 9.98 17.60 11.16
N PRO A 193 8.83 17.88 10.51
CA PRO A 193 7.82 18.79 11.03
C PRO A 193 7.35 18.31 12.41
N ALA A 194 7.28 19.22 13.38
CA ALA A 194 6.84 18.86 14.72
C ALA A 194 5.43 18.27 14.68
N GLU A 195 5.24 17.04 15.17
CA GLU A 195 3.94 16.32 15.19
C GLU A 195 2.81 17.11 15.90
N LYS A 196 3.16 18.10 16.69
CA LYS A 196 2.23 18.89 17.51
C LYS A 196 1.13 19.66 16.77
N GLU A 197 1.31 19.95 15.48
CA GLU A 197 0.28 20.67 14.72
C GLU A 197 -0.80 19.77 14.10
N SER A 198 -0.48 18.53 13.77
CA SER A 198 -1.45 17.61 13.17
C SER A 198 -2.40 17.02 14.20
N GLU A 199 -1.92 16.71 15.40
CA GLU A 199 -2.77 16.24 16.51
C GLU A 199 -3.69 17.34 17.05
N LYS A 200 -3.21 18.58 17.10
CA LYS A 200 -4.02 19.73 17.51
C LYS A 200 -5.17 20.00 16.54
N LYS A 201 -4.90 19.95 15.23
CA LYS A 201 -5.93 20.10 14.18
C LYS A 201 -6.96 18.97 14.16
N MET A 202 -6.56 17.75 14.55
CA MET A 202 -7.47 16.60 14.63
C MET A 202 -8.32 16.65 15.90
N ASN A 203 -7.76 17.05 17.03
CA ASN A 203 -8.48 17.21 18.30
C ASN A 203 -9.44 18.41 18.30
N ASP A 204 -9.11 19.49 17.57
CA ASP A 204 -9.99 20.64 17.43
C ASP A 204 -11.19 20.34 16.51
N LYS A 205 -11.03 19.45 15.51
CA LYS A 205 -12.16 18.98 14.68
C LYS A 205 -13.13 18.05 15.42
N VAL A 206 -12.63 17.25 16.37
CA VAL A 206 -13.47 16.33 17.16
C VAL A 206 -14.28 17.07 18.24
N LYS A 207 -13.91 18.30 18.56
CA LYS A 207 -14.63 19.14 19.55
C LYS A 207 -15.69 20.07 18.94
N THR A 208 -15.79 20.12 17.62
CA THR A 208 -16.73 21.02 16.89
C THR A 208 -17.86 20.26 16.15
N ASP A 209 -17.92 18.93 16.25
CA ASP A 209 -19.03 18.06 15.85
C ASP A 209 -19.66 17.42 17.10
#